data_7d60a79c1f0e7aea386a5f8f794ab9a1
#
_entry.id   7d60a79c1f0e7aea386a5f8f794ab9a1
#
_cell.length_a   1.000
_cell.length_b   1.000
_cell.length_c   1.000
_cell.angle_alpha   90.00
_cell.angle_beta   90.00
_cell.angle_gamma   90.00
#
_symmetry.space_group_name_H-M   'P 1'
#
loop_
_entity.id
_entity.type
_entity.pdbx_description
1 polymer ?
#
loop_
_entity_poly.entity_id
_entity_poly.type
_entity_poly.pdbx_seq_one_letter_code
_entity_poly.pdbx_strand_id
1 'polypeptide(L)'
;MEEWHSMEKEHAMEEAHSMEKEVSAVVYDSRKIVEGCLFICIEGVNFDGHAFAAEAAEKGAAALLVSKPVEGLEDKDIAVIKVEDTRYAMAFVSAAWFGHPAKKLKTIGITGTKGKTTTTYLVKSILENAGLKVGLIGTIETVIGDIHIHAENTTPESYILQEYFAKMAEAGLDAVV
;
A
#
# COMPACT_ATOMS: atom_id res chain seq x y z
N MET A 1 2.20 10.76 41.23
CA MET A 1 1.34 10.68 40.03
C MET A 1 2.15 10.61 38.71
N GLU A 2 3.32 11.20 38.62
CA GLU A 2 4.20 11.11 37.43
C GLU A 2 4.87 9.73 37.27
N GLU A 3 5.25 9.06 38.37
CA GLU A 3 5.85 7.72 38.33
C GLU A 3 4.88 6.61 37.86
N TRP A 4 3.58 6.75 38.14
CA TRP A 4 2.55 5.80 37.68
C TRP A 4 2.35 5.90 36.17
N HIS A 5 2.33 7.11 35.61
CA HIS A 5 2.22 7.35 34.16
C HIS A 5 3.46 6.84 33.39
N SER A 6 4.63 6.85 34.02
CA SER A 6 5.87 6.33 33.44
C SER A 6 5.85 4.81 33.37
N MET A 7 5.42 4.13 34.47
CA MET A 7 5.33 2.66 34.52
C MET A 7 4.27 2.10 33.55
N GLU A 8 3.11 2.75 33.41
CA GLU A 8 2.10 2.32 32.43
C GLU A 8 2.60 2.48 30.98
N LYS A 9 3.37 3.53 30.69
CA LYS A 9 3.99 3.71 29.38
C LYS A 9 5.10 2.71 29.11
N GLU A 10 5.94 2.40 30.10
CA GLU A 10 6.98 1.38 29.98
C GLU A 10 6.36 -0.02 29.78
N HIS A 11 5.33 -0.36 30.54
CA HIS A 11 4.63 -1.65 30.40
C HIS A 11 3.91 -1.77 29.05
N ALA A 12 3.26 -0.71 28.58
CA ALA A 12 2.66 -0.66 27.25
C ALA A 12 3.70 -0.71 26.11
N MET A 13 4.91 -0.17 26.34
CA MET A 13 6.03 -0.29 25.40
C MET A 13 6.67 -1.68 25.43
N GLU A 14 6.78 -2.33 26.59
CA GLU A 14 7.27 -3.73 26.71
C GLU A 14 6.27 -4.72 26.10
N GLU A 15 4.96 -4.55 26.32
CA GLU A 15 3.93 -5.37 25.64
C GLU A 15 3.91 -5.12 24.12
N ALA A 16 4.10 -3.90 23.66
CA ALA A 16 4.23 -3.59 22.23
C ALA A 16 5.49 -4.21 21.61
N HIS A 17 6.60 -4.27 22.36
CA HIS A 17 7.86 -4.88 21.90
C HIS A 17 7.77 -6.41 21.81
N SER A 18 6.94 -7.05 22.65
CA SER A 18 6.71 -8.51 22.61
C SER A 18 5.84 -8.94 21.40
N MET A 19 5.25 -7.99 20.65
CA MET A 19 4.42 -8.21 19.48
C MET A 19 5.08 -7.78 18.15
N GLU A 20 6.39 -7.53 18.14
CA GLU A 20 7.10 -7.28 16.90
C GLU A 20 7.16 -8.56 16.05
N LYS A 21 6.25 -8.67 15.07
CA LYS A 21 6.33 -9.69 14.03
C LYS A 21 6.93 -9.08 12.77
N GLU A 22 8.01 -9.67 12.29
CA GLU A 22 8.57 -9.29 11.00
C GLU A 22 7.62 -9.69 9.87
N VAL A 23 7.42 -8.76 8.95
CA VAL A 23 6.55 -8.95 7.78
C VAL A 23 7.44 -9.12 6.54
N SER A 24 7.30 -10.26 5.87
CA SER A 24 8.07 -10.60 4.67
C SER A 24 7.51 -9.99 3.38
N ALA A 25 6.21 -9.70 3.36
CA ALA A 25 5.48 -9.13 2.21
C ALA A 25 4.19 -8.45 2.67
N VAL A 26 3.71 -7.50 1.89
CA VAL A 26 2.36 -6.92 2.02
C VAL A 26 1.51 -7.44 0.86
N VAL A 27 0.38 -8.06 1.19
CA VAL A 27 -0.48 -8.77 0.22
C VAL A 27 -1.94 -8.39 0.45
N TYR A 28 -2.68 -8.12 -0.61
CA TYR A 28 -4.14 -7.85 -0.58
C TYR A 28 -4.93 -8.73 -1.58
N ASP A 29 -4.23 -9.61 -2.32
CA ASP A 29 -4.81 -10.63 -3.20
C ASP A 29 -4.59 -12.01 -2.57
N SER A 30 -5.67 -12.72 -2.23
CA SER A 30 -5.61 -14.01 -1.55
C SER A 30 -4.82 -15.10 -2.31
N ARG A 31 -4.70 -14.96 -3.62
CA ARG A 31 -3.91 -15.86 -4.49
C ARG A 31 -2.40 -15.66 -4.31
N LYS A 32 -1.99 -14.54 -3.73
CA LYS A 32 -0.58 -14.15 -3.52
C LYS A 32 -0.13 -14.28 -2.06
N ILE A 33 -0.94 -14.88 -1.20
CA ILE A 33 -0.58 -15.10 0.20
C ILE A 33 0.65 -15.99 0.28
N VAL A 34 1.66 -15.51 1.01
CA VAL A 34 2.94 -16.18 1.28
C VAL A 34 3.21 -16.19 2.78
N GLU A 35 4.07 -17.09 3.23
CA GLU A 35 4.49 -17.18 4.62
C GLU A 35 5.12 -15.86 5.10
N GLY A 36 4.78 -15.44 6.32
CA GLY A 36 5.27 -14.21 6.92
C GLY A 36 4.64 -12.92 6.37
N CYS A 37 3.66 -12.97 5.47
CA CYS A 37 3.06 -11.75 4.92
C CYS A 37 2.11 -11.04 5.90
N LEU A 38 1.93 -9.74 5.70
CA LEU A 38 0.76 -9.01 6.17
C LEU A 38 -0.33 -9.12 5.09
N PHE A 39 -1.41 -9.84 5.40
CA PHE A 39 -2.56 -9.92 4.50
C PHE A 39 -3.59 -8.86 4.83
N ILE A 40 -3.91 -8.00 3.86
CA ILE A 40 -4.89 -6.92 3.99
C ILE A 40 -6.23 -7.39 3.45
N CYS A 41 -7.21 -7.54 4.32
CA CYS A 41 -8.57 -7.96 3.97
C CYS A 41 -9.37 -6.77 3.41
N ILE A 42 -9.43 -6.64 2.09
CA ILE A 42 -10.18 -5.56 1.43
C ILE A 42 -11.57 -6.06 1.06
N GLU A 43 -12.57 -5.28 1.41
CA GLU A 43 -13.93 -5.46 0.93
C GLU A 43 -14.08 -4.83 -0.46
N GLY A 44 -14.26 -5.68 -1.46
CA GLY A 44 -14.51 -5.30 -2.85
C GLY A 44 -15.98 -5.44 -3.21
N VAL A 45 -16.35 -5.03 -4.44
CA VAL A 45 -17.73 -5.08 -4.92
C VAL A 45 -18.25 -6.53 -5.04
N ASN A 46 -17.39 -7.45 -5.45
CA ASN A 46 -17.77 -8.85 -5.73
C ASN A 46 -17.15 -9.85 -4.74
N PHE A 47 -16.12 -9.47 -4.01
CA PHE A 47 -15.35 -10.34 -3.12
C PHE A 47 -15.01 -9.60 -1.84
N ASP A 48 -15.09 -10.32 -0.73
CA ASP A 48 -14.67 -9.85 0.58
C ASP A 48 -13.39 -10.57 1.00
N GLY A 49 -12.30 -9.82 1.13
CA GLY A 49 -11.01 -10.34 1.54
C GLY A 49 -11.02 -10.99 2.93
N HIS A 50 -11.95 -10.60 3.81
CA HIS A 50 -12.09 -11.18 5.14
C HIS A 50 -12.45 -12.66 5.11
N ALA A 51 -13.12 -13.14 4.05
CA ALA A 51 -13.43 -14.56 3.87
C ALA A 51 -12.16 -15.43 3.73
N PHE A 52 -11.03 -14.84 3.39
CA PHE A 52 -9.75 -15.52 3.23
C PHE A 52 -8.82 -15.40 4.45
N ALA A 53 -9.28 -14.80 5.55
CA ALA A 53 -8.46 -14.57 6.74
C ALA A 53 -7.95 -15.89 7.38
N ALA A 54 -8.83 -16.88 7.52
CA ALA A 54 -8.46 -18.20 8.03
C ALA A 54 -7.46 -18.92 7.10
N GLU A 55 -7.68 -18.86 5.78
CA GLU A 55 -6.75 -19.40 4.79
C GLU A 55 -5.39 -18.69 4.84
N ALA A 56 -5.37 -17.36 5.03
CA ALA A 56 -4.12 -16.63 5.18
C ALA A 56 -3.34 -17.07 6.41
N ALA A 57 -4.02 -17.28 7.53
CA ALA A 57 -3.41 -17.81 8.75
C ALA A 57 -2.87 -19.23 8.54
N GLU A 58 -3.59 -20.09 7.83
CA GLU A 58 -3.14 -21.47 7.49
C GLU A 58 -1.91 -21.47 6.58
N LYS A 59 -1.79 -20.50 5.69
CA LYS A 59 -0.62 -20.32 4.83
C LYS A 59 0.56 -19.61 5.53
N GLY A 60 0.46 -19.34 6.83
CA GLY A 60 1.54 -18.78 7.63
C GLY A 60 1.69 -17.27 7.50
N ALA A 61 0.62 -16.53 7.20
CA ALA A 61 0.66 -15.08 7.29
C ALA A 61 1.05 -14.62 8.71
N ALA A 62 1.93 -13.64 8.85
CA ALA A 62 2.36 -13.11 10.13
C ALA A 62 1.28 -12.21 10.76
N ALA A 63 0.54 -11.47 9.92
CA ALA A 63 -0.48 -10.55 10.39
C ALA A 63 -1.63 -10.42 9.40
N LEU A 64 -2.80 -10.01 9.94
CA LEU A 64 -4.00 -9.64 9.19
C LEU A 64 -4.34 -8.18 9.48
N LEU A 65 -4.71 -7.42 8.45
CA LEU A 65 -5.34 -6.12 8.58
C LEU A 65 -6.82 -6.24 8.20
N VAL A 66 -7.71 -6.01 9.15
CA VAL A 66 -9.16 -6.27 9.02
C VAL A 66 -9.98 -5.07 9.43
N SER A 67 -11.20 -4.92 8.88
CA SER A 67 -12.19 -3.89 9.31
C SER A 67 -13.30 -4.48 10.17
N LYS A 68 -13.48 -5.80 10.16
CA LYS A 68 -14.51 -6.51 10.92
C LYS A 68 -13.94 -7.77 11.56
N PRO A 69 -14.62 -8.36 12.56
CA PRO A 69 -14.21 -9.62 13.15
C PRO A 69 -14.06 -10.72 12.10
N VAL A 70 -13.07 -11.58 12.29
CA VAL A 70 -12.79 -12.76 11.47
C VAL A 70 -12.78 -14.00 12.37
N GLU A 71 -13.31 -15.10 11.88
CA GLU A 71 -13.42 -16.37 12.60
C GLU A 71 -12.33 -17.34 12.17
N GLY A 72 -12.13 -18.42 12.94
CA GLY A 72 -11.19 -19.50 12.60
C GLY A 72 -9.72 -19.15 12.88
N LEU A 73 -9.47 -18.25 13.82
CA LEU A 73 -8.12 -17.81 14.22
C LEU A 73 -7.75 -18.20 15.65
N GLU A 74 -8.64 -18.90 16.38
CA GLU A 74 -8.58 -19.10 17.83
C GLU A 74 -7.30 -19.81 18.29
N ASP A 75 -6.76 -20.71 17.44
CA ASP A 75 -5.53 -21.47 17.73
C ASP A 75 -4.35 -21.07 16.82
N LYS A 76 -4.43 -19.90 16.16
CA LYS A 76 -3.39 -19.45 15.22
C LYS A 76 -2.50 -18.39 15.86
N ASP A 77 -1.19 -18.55 15.72
CA ASP A 77 -0.22 -17.50 16.08
C ASP A 77 -0.14 -16.43 15.00
N ILE A 78 -1.15 -15.59 14.92
CA ILE A 78 -1.25 -14.50 13.94
C ILE A 78 -1.68 -13.20 14.60
N ALA A 79 -1.02 -12.09 14.25
CA ALA A 79 -1.42 -10.78 14.72
C ALA A 79 -2.64 -10.28 13.94
N VAL A 80 -3.66 -9.80 14.65
CA VAL A 80 -4.87 -9.24 14.00
C VAL A 80 -4.96 -7.74 14.32
N ILE A 81 -4.81 -6.92 13.29
CA ILE A 81 -4.86 -5.46 13.37
C ILE A 81 -6.22 -5.01 12.85
N LYS A 82 -7.07 -4.49 13.74
CA LYS A 82 -8.39 -3.98 13.37
C LYS A 82 -8.35 -2.48 13.11
N VAL A 83 -8.89 -2.06 11.97
CA VAL A 83 -9.01 -0.66 11.55
C VAL A 83 -10.46 -0.37 11.11
N GLU A 84 -10.83 0.89 10.97
CA GLU A 84 -12.14 1.29 10.44
C GLU A 84 -12.27 0.99 8.94
N ASP A 85 -11.21 1.28 8.17
CA ASP A 85 -11.17 1.13 6.72
C ASP A 85 -9.82 0.53 6.31
N THR A 86 -9.84 -0.73 5.86
CA THR A 86 -8.64 -1.46 5.44
C THR A 86 -8.05 -0.90 4.14
N ARG A 87 -8.86 -0.32 3.26
CA ARG A 87 -8.40 0.30 2.02
C ARG A 87 -7.66 1.61 2.30
N TYR A 88 -8.17 2.42 3.23
CA TYR A 88 -7.49 3.61 3.70
C TYR A 88 -6.18 3.26 4.42
N ALA A 89 -6.21 2.29 5.33
CA ALA A 89 -5.02 1.83 6.04
C ALA A 89 -3.96 1.24 5.09
N MET A 90 -4.38 0.52 4.04
CA MET A 90 -3.47 0.00 3.00
C MET A 90 -2.62 1.09 2.36
N ALA A 91 -3.15 2.30 2.19
CA ALA A 91 -2.38 3.41 1.61
C ALA A 91 -1.17 3.78 2.48
N PHE A 92 -1.35 3.83 3.80
CA PHE A 92 -0.25 4.13 4.73
C PHE A 92 0.73 2.97 4.88
N VAL A 93 0.21 1.75 5.00
CA VAL A 93 1.04 0.54 5.07
C VAL A 93 1.90 0.43 3.82
N SER A 94 1.32 0.59 2.64
CA SER A 94 2.05 0.53 1.37
C SER A 94 3.09 1.64 1.25
N ALA A 95 2.75 2.87 1.65
CA ALA A 95 3.70 3.97 1.64
C ALA A 95 4.91 3.68 2.56
N ALA A 96 4.67 3.15 3.76
CA ALA A 96 5.73 2.76 4.69
C ALA A 96 6.56 1.59 4.15
N TRP A 97 5.89 0.56 3.61
CA TRP A 97 6.52 -0.62 3.03
C TRP A 97 7.54 -0.28 1.93
N PHE A 98 7.18 0.64 1.05
CA PHE A 98 8.05 1.12 -0.02
C PHE A 98 8.95 2.29 0.38
N GLY A 99 9.07 2.63 1.67
CA GLY A 99 9.95 3.69 2.17
C GLY A 99 9.54 5.11 1.76
N HIS A 100 8.23 5.37 1.69
CA HIS A 100 7.64 6.68 1.36
C HIS A 100 8.14 7.27 0.03
N PRO A 101 8.04 6.56 -1.09
CA PRO A 101 8.68 6.95 -2.35
C PRO A 101 8.15 8.28 -2.91
N ALA A 102 6.89 8.62 -2.62
CA ALA A 102 6.30 9.90 -3.01
C ALA A 102 7.05 11.13 -2.47
N LYS A 103 7.82 10.99 -1.37
CA LYS A 103 8.66 12.07 -0.83
C LYS A 103 9.88 12.37 -1.72
N LYS A 104 10.24 11.44 -2.60
CA LYS A 104 11.38 11.58 -3.53
C LYS A 104 10.97 12.10 -4.91
N LEU A 105 9.67 12.22 -5.16
CA LEU A 105 9.09 12.61 -6.45
C LEU A 105 8.22 13.86 -6.30
N LYS A 106 8.19 14.70 -7.34
CA LYS A 106 7.15 15.74 -7.46
C LYS A 106 5.89 15.08 -8.03
N THR A 107 4.89 14.85 -7.19
CA THR A 107 3.64 14.19 -7.58
C THR A 107 2.60 15.22 -8.03
N ILE A 108 2.01 15.01 -9.21
CA ILE A 108 1.00 15.89 -9.80
C ILE A 108 -0.25 15.06 -10.07
N GLY A 109 -1.31 15.30 -9.28
CA GLY A 109 -2.59 14.60 -9.43
C GLY A 109 -3.54 15.39 -10.34
N ILE A 110 -4.14 14.71 -11.34
CA ILE A 110 -5.13 15.26 -12.23
C ILE A 110 -6.47 14.57 -12.03
N THR A 111 -7.49 15.32 -11.66
CA THR A 111 -8.85 14.83 -11.51
C THR A 111 -9.81 15.57 -12.46
N GLY A 112 -10.95 14.93 -12.76
CA GLY A 112 -11.97 15.52 -13.61
C GLY A 112 -12.81 14.45 -14.33
N THR A 113 -13.93 14.86 -14.87
CA THR A 113 -14.84 13.96 -15.60
C THR A 113 -14.33 13.62 -17.02
N LYS A 114 -13.65 14.57 -17.66
CA LYS A 114 -13.08 14.43 -19.02
C LYS A 114 -11.71 15.10 -19.09
N GLY A 115 -10.91 14.73 -20.09
CA GLY A 115 -9.64 15.38 -20.40
C GLY A 115 -8.46 14.95 -19.52
N LYS A 116 -8.64 14.11 -18.51
CA LYS A 116 -7.55 13.65 -17.63
C LYS A 116 -6.35 13.14 -18.42
N THR A 117 -6.58 12.17 -19.30
CA THR A 117 -5.52 11.54 -20.10
C THR A 117 -4.77 12.58 -20.94
N THR A 118 -5.48 13.43 -21.69
CA THR A 118 -4.85 14.48 -22.50
C THR A 118 -4.03 15.42 -21.63
N THR A 119 -4.58 15.87 -20.51
CA THR A 119 -3.89 16.79 -19.60
C THR A 119 -2.65 16.15 -18.99
N THR A 120 -2.72 14.86 -18.62
CA THR A 120 -1.57 14.12 -18.09
C THR A 120 -0.40 14.09 -19.07
N TYR A 121 -0.64 13.77 -20.34
CA TYR A 121 0.40 13.78 -21.39
C TYR A 121 0.93 15.18 -21.69
N LEU A 122 0.07 16.20 -21.67
CA LEU A 122 0.50 17.61 -21.85
C LEU A 122 1.40 18.06 -20.71
N VAL A 123 1.01 17.82 -19.46
CA VAL A 123 1.82 18.18 -18.29
C VAL A 123 3.15 17.44 -18.31
N LYS A 124 3.14 16.14 -18.60
CA LYS A 124 4.37 15.35 -18.77
C LYS A 124 5.29 16.00 -19.81
N SER A 125 4.79 16.29 -20.99
CA SER A 125 5.57 16.91 -22.08
C SER A 125 6.16 18.28 -21.68
N ILE A 126 5.40 19.12 -20.98
CA ILE A 126 5.88 20.43 -20.49
C ILE A 126 7.04 20.24 -19.51
N LEU A 127 6.91 19.33 -18.57
CA LEU A 127 7.94 19.07 -17.56
C LEU A 127 9.20 18.46 -18.20
N GLU A 128 9.06 17.57 -19.16
CA GLU A 128 10.17 16.98 -19.91
C GLU A 128 10.91 18.03 -20.75
N ASN A 129 10.19 18.95 -21.39
CA ASN A 129 10.81 20.08 -22.10
C ASN A 129 11.51 21.06 -21.13
N ALA A 130 11.13 21.08 -19.85
CA ALA A 130 11.83 21.81 -18.81
C ALA A 130 13.05 21.04 -18.24
N GLY A 131 13.38 19.86 -18.78
CA GLY A 131 14.55 19.07 -18.43
C GLY A 131 14.34 18.08 -17.28
N LEU A 132 13.09 17.82 -16.85
CA LEU A 132 12.78 16.83 -15.82
C LEU A 132 12.56 15.46 -16.45
N LYS A 133 12.89 14.40 -15.70
CA LYS A 133 12.52 13.01 -16.02
C LYS A 133 11.16 12.74 -15.39
N VAL A 134 10.15 12.42 -16.20
CA VAL A 134 8.75 12.37 -15.74
C VAL A 134 8.12 11.00 -15.99
N GLY A 135 7.65 10.38 -14.90
CA GLY A 135 6.79 9.21 -14.96
C GLY A 135 5.33 9.58 -15.25
N LEU A 136 4.56 8.61 -15.68
CA LEU A 136 3.14 8.78 -15.95
C LEU A 136 2.36 7.59 -15.38
N ILE A 137 1.22 7.85 -14.73
CA ILE A 137 0.26 6.85 -14.32
C ILE A 137 -1.12 7.30 -14.83
N GLY A 138 -1.66 6.58 -15.77
CA GLY A 138 -2.91 7.02 -16.41
C GLY A 138 -3.77 5.89 -16.96
N THR A 139 -4.84 6.25 -17.64
CA THR A 139 -5.85 5.32 -18.18
C THR A 139 -5.30 4.36 -19.25
N ILE A 140 -4.29 4.80 -20.00
CA ILE A 140 -3.75 4.02 -21.12
C ILE A 140 -2.60 3.15 -20.64
N GLU A 141 -1.69 3.76 -19.89
CA GLU A 141 -0.45 3.12 -19.49
C GLU A 141 0.16 3.80 -18.25
N THR A 142 1.09 3.09 -17.62
CA THR A 142 2.08 3.61 -16.67
C THR A 142 3.43 3.64 -17.37
N VAL A 143 4.14 4.78 -17.31
CA VAL A 143 5.46 4.97 -17.91
C VAL A 143 6.50 5.23 -16.82
N ILE A 144 7.53 4.39 -16.78
CA ILE A 144 8.65 4.47 -15.82
C ILE A 144 9.96 4.47 -16.63
N GLY A 145 10.49 5.66 -16.94
CA GLY A 145 11.60 5.76 -17.89
C GLY A 145 11.21 5.19 -19.27
N ASP A 146 11.92 4.16 -19.72
CA ASP A 146 11.64 3.47 -20.99
C ASP A 146 10.66 2.29 -20.84
N ILE A 147 10.18 2.03 -19.63
CA ILE A 147 9.24 0.93 -19.37
C ILE A 147 7.81 1.42 -19.52
N HIS A 148 7.04 0.75 -20.39
CA HIS A 148 5.62 1.00 -20.61
C HIS A 148 4.80 -0.18 -20.13
N ILE A 149 3.88 0.06 -19.18
CA ILE A 149 3.01 -0.95 -18.59
C ILE A 149 1.57 -0.59 -18.96
N HIS A 150 0.85 -1.50 -19.62
CA HIS A 150 -0.56 -1.29 -19.92
C HIS A 150 -1.38 -1.11 -18.64
N ALA A 151 -2.25 -0.10 -18.62
CA ALA A 151 -3.07 0.18 -17.43
C ALA A 151 -4.31 -0.72 -17.42
N GLU A 152 -4.51 -1.44 -16.31
CA GLU A 152 -5.75 -2.17 -16.05
C GLU A 152 -6.86 -1.25 -15.52
N ASN A 153 -6.47 -0.20 -14.79
CA ASN A 153 -7.36 0.80 -14.20
C ASN A 153 -6.82 2.22 -14.39
N THR A 154 -7.71 3.20 -14.46
CA THR A 154 -7.32 4.62 -14.53
C THR A 154 -6.52 5.07 -13.32
N THR A 155 -6.88 4.56 -12.15
CA THR A 155 -6.16 4.78 -10.87
C THR A 155 -5.92 3.41 -10.26
N PRO A 156 -4.67 2.97 -10.10
CA PRO A 156 -4.37 1.69 -9.45
C PRO A 156 -4.67 1.74 -7.96
N GLU A 157 -4.78 0.57 -7.34
CA GLU A 157 -4.86 0.45 -5.88
C GLU A 157 -3.62 1.06 -5.23
N SER A 158 -3.77 1.53 -3.99
CA SER A 158 -2.71 2.27 -3.30
C SER A 158 -1.40 1.51 -3.18
N TYR A 159 -1.44 0.17 -3.05
CA TYR A 159 -0.25 -0.66 -3.04
C TYR A 159 0.52 -0.56 -4.38
N ILE A 160 -0.16 -0.77 -5.49
CA ILE A 160 0.44 -0.68 -6.83
C ILE A 160 0.94 0.74 -7.13
N LEU A 161 0.20 1.76 -6.66
CA LEU A 161 0.62 3.15 -6.80
C LEU A 161 1.96 3.42 -6.09
N GLN A 162 2.11 2.95 -4.86
CA GLN A 162 3.35 3.10 -4.10
C GLN A 162 4.51 2.28 -4.71
N GLU A 163 4.21 1.09 -5.23
CA GLU A 163 5.18 0.28 -5.98
C GLU A 163 5.70 1.01 -7.23
N TYR A 164 4.80 1.64 -8.00
CA TYR A 164 5.20 2.44 -9.16
C TYR A 164 6.02 3.66 -8.75
N PHE A 165 5.65 4.35 -7.69
CA PHE A 165 6.44 5.47 -7.17
C PHE A 165 7.83 5.02 -6.72
N ALA A 166 7.96 3.86 -6.08
CA ALA A 166 9.25 3.30 -5.69
C ALA A 166 10.13 3.04 -6.93
N LYS A 167 9.59 2.34 -7.93
CA LYS A 167 10.28 2.08 -9.21
C LYS A 167 10.68 3.36 -9.94
N MET A 168 9.82 4.39 -9.93
CA MET A 168 10.13 5.69 -10.52
C MET A 168 11.26 6.40 -9.78
N ALA A 169 11.23 6.39 -8.44
CA ALA A 169 12.29 6.98 -7.62
C ALA A 169 13.63 6.25 -7.80
N GLU A 170 13.62 4.90 -7.88
CA GLU A 170 14.79 4.08 -8.16
C GLU A 170 15.36 4.32 -9.56
N ALA A 171 14.49 4.54 -10.54
CA ALA A 171 14.90 4.89 -11.91
C ALA A 171 15.41 6.35 -12.02
N GLY A 172 15.41 7.11 -10.92
CA GLY A 172 15.88 8.50 -10.90
C GLY A 172 14.98 9.48 -11.63
N LEU A 173 13.65 9.25 -11.62
CA LEU A 173 12.69 10.23 -12.13
C LEU A 173 12.52 11.36 -11.12
N ASP A 174 12.23 12.57 -11.64
CA ASP A 174 12.05 13.78 -10.84
C ASP A 174 10.60 14.02 -10.47
N ALA A 175 9.68 13.58 -11.34
CA ALA A 175 8.26 13.83 -11.19
C ALA A 175 7.41 12.67 -11.72
N VAL A 176 6.14 12.65 -11.29
CA VAL A 176 5.10 11.76 -11.82
C VAL A 176 3.78 12.52 -11.96
N VAL A 177 3.08 12.26 -13.05
CA VAL A 177 1.77 12.84 -13.36
C VAL A 177 0.72 11.76 -13.42
#